data_cf1ba092a1432950cedc339d30df560e
#
_entry.id   cf1ba092a1432950cedc339d30df560e
#
_cell.length_a   1.000
_cell.length_b   1.000
_cell.length_c   1.000
_cell.angle_alpha   90.00
_cell.angle_beta   90.00
_cell.angle_gamma   90.00
#
_symmetry.space_group_name_H-M   'P 1'
#
loop_
_entity.id
_entity.type
_entity.pdbx_description
1 polymer ?
#
loop_
_entity_poly.entity_id
_entity_poly.type
_entity_poly.pdbx_seq_one_letter_code
_entity_poly.pdbx_strand_id
1 'polypeptide(L)'
;MGDLTNPAGISEIVLHQPTGILYLACSTLSSRVHWTPAVSALNETGASFNDYVASYDPQTSLITRFKVVKFKSDRGLSLHGMDVVPSSSNPSELFVYLVNHRAPLGNLLAKDVGADSVIEIFKTTVGGDTLTHITTVEDPVIHTPNDIVGSPDGNSFYFTNDHGEKVGLVCRYCLASITQKAYMIGLILPPLNRLSF
;
A
#
# COMPACT_ATOMS: atom_id res chain seq x y z
N MET A 1 -5.18 -8.94 23.23
CA MET A 1 -5.89 -9.77 22.21
C MET A 1 -6.67 -8.78 21.35
N GLY A 2 -6.20 -8.51 20.12
CA GLY A 2 -6.92 -7.65 19.19
C GLY A 2 -8.20 -8.33 18.74
N ASP A 3 -9.27 -7.56 18.73
CA ASP A 3 -10.60 -8.01 18.32
C ASP A 3 -10.57 -8.42 16.82
N LEU A 4 -10.58 -9.72 16.57
CA LEU A 4 -10.68 -10.32 15.23
C LEU A 4 -12.14 -10.60 14.84
N THR A 5 -13.12 -9.98 15.49
CA THR A 5 -14.55 -10.22 15.25
C THR A 5 -15.05 -9.69 13.90
N ASN A 6 -14.25 -8.90 13.19
CA ASN A 6 -14.55 -8.49 11.81
C ASN A 6 -13.58 -9.22 10.86
N PRO A 7 -14.09 -10.07 9.94
CA PRO A 7 -13.22 -10.74 8.99
C PRO A 7 -12.49 -9.71 8.13
N ALA A 8 -11.19 -9.58 8.34
CA ALA A 8 -10.35 -8.74 7.49
C ALA A 8 -10.21 -9.41 6.12
N GLY A 9 -10.46 -8.65 5.05
CA GLY A 9 -9.99 -9.02 3.73
C GLY A 9 -8.49 -8.76 3.67
N ILE A 10 -7.71 -9.72 3.23
CA ILE A 10 -6.27 -9.52 2.97
C ILE A 10 -6.15 -9.18 1.49
N SER A 11 -5.56 -8.01 1.18
CA SER A 11 -5.32 -7.58 -0.19
C SER A 11 -3.95 -8.01 -0.72
N GLU A 12 -2.96 -8.14 0.16
CA GLU A 12 -1.62 -8.58 -0.21
C GLU A 12 -0.93 -9.30 0.96
N ILE A 13 -0.04 -10.25 0.63
CA ILE A 13 0.74 -11.03 1.61
C ILE A 13 2.20 -11.06 1.15
N VAL A 14 3.10 -10.62 2.02
CA VAL A 14 4.55 -10.67 1.77
C VAL A 14 5.23 -11.56 2.81
N LEU A 15 6.01 -12.53 2.33
CA LEU A 15 6.80 -13.41 3.20
C LEU A 15 8.20 -12.84 3.44
N HIS A 16 8.54 -12.57 4.69
CA HIS A 16 9.92 -12.31 5.08
C HIS A 16 10.68 -13.62 5.20
N GLN A 17 11.37 -14.01 4.12
CA GLN A 17 12.04 -15.30 3.97
C GLN A 17 12.94 -15.69 5.15
N PRO A 18 13.77 -14.77 5.72
CA PRO A 18 14.69 -15.16 6.79
C PRO A 18 14.02 -15.62 8.09
N THR A 19 12.80 -15.13 8.38
CA THR A 19 12.10 -15.45 9.65
C THR A 19 10.84 -16.29 9.45
N GLY A 20 10.30 -16.35 8.24
CA GLY A 20 9.01 -16.97 7.97
C GLY A 20 7.80 -16.11 8.37
N ILE A 21 8.02 -14.88 8.86
CA ILE A 21 6.93 -13.96 9.22
C ILE A 21 6.22 -13.49 7.95
N LEU A 22 4.90 -13.54 7.97
CA LEU A 22 4.04 -13.00 6.91
C LEU A 22 3.60 -11.58 7.28
N TYR A 23 3.74 -10.65 6.35
CA TYR A 23 3.20 -9.31 6.46
C TYR A 23 1.94 -9.22 5.60
N LEU A 24 0.90 -8.60 6.13
CA LEU A 24 -0.45 -8.64 5.59
C LEU A 24 -0.98 -7.21 5.41
N ALA A 25 -1.39 -6.85 4.20
CA ALA A 25 -2.18 -5.65 3.97
C ALA A 25 -3.66 -6.01 4.18
N CYS A 26 -4.28 -5.43 5.20
CA CYS A 26 -5.60 -5.80 5.69
C CYS A 26 -6.63 -4.71 5.44
N SER A 27 -7.82 -5.10 4.99
CA SER A 27 -8.98 -4.25 4.76
C SER A 27 -10.24 -4.91 5.33
N THR A 28 -11.33 -4.17 5.48
CA THR A 28 -12.63 -4.77 5.80
C THR A 28 -13.33 -5.25 4.53
N LEU A 29 -14.02 -6.40 4.59
CA LEU A 29 -14.79 -6.91 3.45
C LEU A 29 -15.84 -5.91 2.97
N SER A 30 -16.53 -5.24 3.89
CA SER A 30 -17.53 -4.22 3.55
C SER A 30 -16.91 -3.04 2.79
N SER A 31 -15.74 -2.57 3.20
CA SER A 31 -15.02 -1.51 2.48
C SER A 31 -14.63 -1.96 1.07
N ARG A 32 -14.09 -3.16 0.92
CA ARG A 32 -13.64 -3.70 -0.38
C ARG A 32 -14.74 -3.81 -1.43
N VAL A 33 -15.96 -4.14 -1.03
CA VAL A 33 -17.12 -4.17 -1.96
C VAL A 33 -17.40 -2.80 -2.56
N HIS A 34 -17.18 -1.73 -1.80
CA HIS A 34 -17.45 -0.37 -2.22
C HIS A 34 -16.25 0.32 -2.84
N TRP A 35 -15.05 0.01 -2.35
CA TRP A 35 -13.82 0.69 -2.74
C TRP A 35 -12.73 -0.31 -3.12
N THR A 36 -12.63 -0.58 -4.40
CA THR A 36 -11.57 -1.34 -5.05
C THR A 36 -11.36 -0.78 -6.46
N PRO A 37 -10.56 0.28 -6.61
CA PRO A 37 -10.37 0.99 -7.88
C PRO A 37 -9.94 0.10 -9.04
N ALA A 38 -9.13 -0.94 -8.77
CA ALA A 38 -8.70 -1.93 -9.76
C ALA A 38 -9.86 -2.63 -10.50
N VAL A 39 -11.04 -2.71 -9.90
CA VAL A 39 -12.26 -3.27 -10.51
C VAL A 39 -13.37 -2.23 -10.67
N SER A 40 -13.03 -0.95 -10.67
CA SER A 40 -13.95 0.19 -10.81
C SER A 40 -15.02 0.28 -9.71
N ALA A 41 -14.79 -0.31 -8.54
CA ALA A 41 -15.60 -0.06 -7.36
C ALA A 41 -15.13 1.25 -6.72
N LEU A 42 -15.84 2.34 -7.00
CA LEU A 42 -15.44 3.72 -6.68
C LEU A 42 -16.50 4.44 -5.81
N ASN A 43 -17.16 3.71 -4.90
CA ASN A 43 -18.12 4.27 -3.96
C ASN A 43 -17.43 4.67 -2.64
N GLU A 44 -17.03 5.92 -2.54
CA GLU A 44 -16.32 6.48 -1.38
C GLU A 44 -17.13 6.37 -0.08
N THR A 45 -18.45 6.52 -0.14
CA THR A 45 -19.31 6.53 1.06
C THR A 45 -19.39 5.17 1.75
N GLY A 46 -19.09 4.10 1.05
CA GLY A 46 -19.00 2.75 1.60
C GLY A 46 -17.59 2.33 2.03
N ALA A 47 -16.57 3.16 1.71
CA ALA A 47 -15.19 2.89 2.05
C ALA A 47 -14.89 3.24 3.52
N SER A 48 -14.05 2.47 4.19
CA SER A 48 -13.63 2.77 5.57
C SER A 48 -12.40 3.67 5.63
N PHE A 49 -11.50 3.58 4.65
CA PHE A 49 -10.17 4.20 4.64
C PHE A 49 -9.35 3.95 5.92
N ASN A 50 -9.66 2.86 6.65
CA ASN A 50 -9.04 2.45 7.89
C ASN A 50 -8.29 1.12 7.74
N ASP A 51 -7.77 0.86 6.55
CA ASP A 51 -6.96 -0.30 6.28
C ASP A 51 -5.68 -0.27 7.13
N TYR A 52 -5.11 -1.43 7.37
CA TYR A 52 -3.97 -1.55 8.26
C TYR A 52 -3.01 -2.65 7.81
N VAL A 53 -1.79 -2.60 8.28
CA VAL A 53 -0.82 -3.67 8.14
C VAL A 53 -0.79 -4.51 9.41
N ALA A 54 -0.68 -5.81 9.25
CA ALA A 54 -0.43 -6.75 10.35
C ALA A 54 0.73 -7.68 9.97
N SER A 55 1.32 -8.33 10.96
CA SER A 55 2.20 -9.48 10.75
C SER A 55 1.62 -10.73 11.41
N TYR A 56 1.92 -11.87 10.83
CA TYR A 56 1.63 -13.19 11.39
C TYR A 56 2.92 -13.98 11.49
N ASP A 57 3.24 -14.44 12.68
CA ASP A 57 4.35 -15.34 12.94
C ASP A 57 3.83 -16.78 13.03
N PRO A 58 4.15 -17.65 12.06
CA PRO A 58 3.66 -19.04 12.05
C PRO A 58 4.22 -19.89 13.18
N GLN A 59 5.37 -19.51 13.75
CA GLN A 59 6.02 -20.29 14.83
C GLN A 59 5.30 -20.11 16.16
N THR A 60 4.82 -18.91 16.42
CA THR A 60 4.14 -18.56 17.67
C THR A 60 2.64 -18.42 17.52
N SER A 61 2.12 -18.44 16.28
CA SER A 61 0.73 -18.12 15.92
C SER A 61 0.31 -16.70 16.38
N LEU A 62 1.28 -15.81 16.55
CA LEU A 62 1.01 -14.43 16.97
C LEU A 62 0.65 -13.56 15.77
N ILE A 63 -0.45 -12.82 15.91
CA ILE A 63 -0.81 -11.74 14.99
C ILE A 63 -0.53 -10.42 15.67
N THR A 64 0.23 -9.54 15.00
CA THR A 64 0.55 -8.20 15.47
C THR A 64 0.00 -7.18 14.48
N ARG A 65 -0.99 -6.37 14.90
CA ARG A 65 -1.43 -5.19 14.13
C ARG A 65 -0.47 -4.04 14.38
N PHE A 66 0.06 -3.46 13.31
CA PHE A 66 1.01 -2.36 13.41
C PHE A 66 0.33 -1.06 13.82
N LYS A 67 1.02 -0.33 14.71
CA LYS A 67 0.71 1.06 15.04
C LYS A 67 1.42 1.97 14.04
N VAL A 68 0.65 2.75 13.28
CA VAL A 68 1.19 3.73 12.36
C VAL A 68 1.56 5.00 13.11
N VAL A 69 2.77 5.52 12.89
CA VAL A 69 3.28 6.77 13.49
C VAL A 69 3.85 7.68 12.42
N LYS A 70 3.84 8.98 12.68
CA LYS A 70 4.28 10.07 11.78
C LYS A 70 3.50 10.18 10.46
N PHE A 71 2.51 9.37 10.22
CA PHE A 71 1.63 9.47 9.06
C PHE A 71 0.61 10.60 9.28
N LYS A 72 0.66 11.60 8.42
CA LYS A 72 -0.23 12.76 8.47
C LYS A 72 -1.10 12.75 7.22
N SER A 73 -2.22 12.08 7.28
CA SER A 73 -3.22 12.05 6.23
C SER A 73 -4.61 12.06 6.86
N ASP A 74 -5.47 12.94 6.38
CA ASP A 74 -6.90 13.00 6.72
C ASP A 74 -7.73 12.03 5.86
N ARG A 75 -7.11 11.46 4.81
CA ARG A 75 -7.77 10.53 3.88
C ARG A 75 -7.53 9.06 4.20
N GLY A 76 -6.79 8.76 5.27
CA GLY A 76 -6.54 7.41 5.76
C GLY A 76 -5.77 6.50 4.81
N LEU A 77 -5.95 5.21 4.99
CA LEU A 77 -5.32 4.15 4.20
C LEU A 77 -6.39 3.27 3.54
N SER A 78 -6.22 3.02 2.25
CA SER A 78 -6.93 2.00 1.49
C SER A 78 -5.89 1.21 0.69
N LEU A 79 -5.48 0.08 1.26
CA LEU A 79 -4.32 -0.67 0.83
C LEU A 79 -4.64 -1.66 -0.30
N HIS A 80 -3.69 -1.78 -1.24
CA HIS A 80 -3.75 -2.77 -2.32
C HIS A 80 -2.46 -3.57 -2.36
N GLY A 81 -1.52 -3.23 -3.25
CA GLY A 81 -0.22 -3.89 -3.32
C GLY A 81 0.70 -3.51 -2.17
N MET A 82 1.58 -4.41 -1.78
CA MET A 82 2.54 -4.22 -0.71
C MET A 82 3.83 -4.97 -1.00
N ASP A 83 4.97 -4.36 -0.63
CA ASP A 83 6.24 -5.08 -0.51
C ASP A 83 6.92 -4.76 0.81
N VAL A 84 7.68 -5.73 1.33
CA VAL A 84 8.42 -5.63 2.59
C VAL A 84 9.85 -6.09 2.36
N VAL A 85 10.78 -5.13 2.34
CA VAL A 85 12.15 -5.34 1.91
C VAL A 85 13.13 -5.06 3.05
N PRO A 86 14.02 -6.01 3.41
CA PRO A 86 15.09 -5.73 4.35
C PRO A 86 16.00 -4.60 3.86
N SER A 87 16.33 -3.68 4.75
CA SER A 87 17.27 -2.60 4.44
C SER A 87 18.65 -3.13 4.12
N SER A 88 19.26 -2.65 3.04
CA SER A 88 20.64 -3.01 2.66
C SER A 88 21.67 -2.58 3.69
N SER A 89 21.37 -1.55 4.50
CA SER A 89 22.27 -1.04 5.55
C SER A 89 22.06 -1.74 6.90
N ASN A 90 20.88 -2.28 7.16
CA ASN A 90 20.54 -2.96 8.41
C ASN A 90 19.42 -4.00 8.16
N PRO A 91 19.75 -5.30 8.02
CA PRO A 91 18.75 -6.33 7.74
C PRO A 91 17.65 -6.51 8.79
N SER A 92 17.82 -5.98 10.01
CA SER A 92 16.76 -5.95 11.02
C SER A 92 15.75 -4.83 10.81
N GLU A 93 16.06 -3.85 9.96
CA GLU A 93 15.14 -2.78 9.54
C GLU A 93 14.49 -3.17 8.22
N LEU A 94 13.20 -2.94 8.11
CA LEU A 94 12.42 -3.25 6.92
C LEU A 94 11.81 -1.98 6.34
N PHE A 95 11.93 -1.80 5.03
CA PHE A 95 11.08 -0.86 4.28
C PHE A 95 9.77 -1.55 3.93
N VAL A 96 8.67 -0.83 4.10
CA VAL A 96 7.33 -1.28 3.74
C VAL A 96 6.77 -0.30 2.71
N TYR A 97 6.55 -0.78 1.51
CA TYR A 97 5.98 -0.03 0.39
C TYR A 97 4.51 -0.42 0.25
N LEU A 98 3.63 0.55 0.18
CA LEU A 98 2.18 0.33 0.13
C LEU A 98 1.54 1.13 -1.00
N VAL A 99 0.77 0.47 -1.83
CA VAL A 99 -0.19 1.14 -2.71
C VAL A 99 -1.36 1.62 -1.87
N ASN A 100 -1.64 2.93 -1.90
CA ASN A 100 -2.75 3.55 -1.17
C ASN A 100 -3.70 4.25 -2.15
N HIS A 101 -4.93 3.77 -2.25
CA HIS A 101 -5.99 4.33 -3.07
C HIS A 101 -6.84 5.31 -2.26
N ARG A 102 -6.44 6.57 -2.22
CA ARG A 102 -7.14 7.63 -1.50
C ARG A 102 -8.40 8.07 -2.25
N ALA A 103 -9.38 8.60 -1.52
CA ALA A 103 -10.47 9.34 -2.14
C ALA A 103 -9.93 10.60 -2.86
N PRO A 104 -10.56 11.08 -3.94
CA PRO A 104 -10.21 12.34 -4.57
C PRO A 104 -10.32 13.52 -3.62
N LEU A 105 -9.63 14.62 -3.95
CA LEU A 105 -9.67 15.83 -3.15
C LEU A 105 -10.93 16.67 -3.42
N GLY A 106 -11.39 17.36 -2.38
CA GLY A 106 -12.46 18.36 -2.47
C GLY A 106 -13.81 17.73 -2.83
N ASN A 107 -14.50 18.33 -3.80
CA ASN A 107 -15.83 17.89 -4.24
C ASN A 107 -15.79 16.98 -5.48
N LEU A 108 -14.62 16.47 -5.85
CA LEU A 108 -14.47 15.55 -6.97
C LEU A 108 -15.06 14.19 -6.60
N LEU A 109 -15.83 13.60 -7.50
CA LEU A 109 -16.41 12.28 -7.29
C LEU A 109 -15.49 11.22 -7.91
N ALA A 110 -15.13 10.21 -7.16
CA ALA A 110 -14.25 9.14 -7.64
C ALA A 110 -14.80 8.42 -8.88
N LYS A 111 -16.12 8.32 -9.03
CA LYS A 111 -16.74 7.75 -10.24
C LYS A 111 -16.41 8.54 -11.52
N ASP A 112 -16.06 9.83 -11.40
CA ASP A 112 -15.77 10.73 -12.53
C ASP A 112 -14.28 10.91 -12.77
N VAL A 113 -13.45 10.84 -11.70
CA VAL A 113 -12.00 11.12 -11.79
C VAL A 113 -11.11 9.94 -11.35
N GLY A 114 -11.69 8.88 -10.79
CA GLY A 114 -10.97 7.74 -10.21
C GLY A 114 -10.39 8.01 -8.83
N ALA A 115 -9.65 7.05 -8.30
CA ALA A 115 -8.92 7.20 -7.05
C ALA A 115 -7.72 8.14 -7.21
N ASP A 116 -7.39 8.86 -6.14
CA ASP A 116 -6.14 9.60 -6.01
C ASP A 116 -5.09 8.66 -5.37
N SER A 117 -4.49 7.83 -6.22
CA SER A 117 -3.59 6.76 -5.78
C SER A 117 -2.17 7.27 -5.57
N VAL A 118 -1.52 6.75 -4.53
CA VAL A 118 -0.15 7.09 -4.17
C VAL A 118 0.60 5.86 -3.68
N ILE A 119 1.91 6.00 -3.52
CA ILE A 119 2.74 5.02 -2.82
C ILE A 119 3.16 5.61 -1.48
N GLU A 120 2.85 4.89 -0.40
CA GLU A 120 3.30 5.21 0.95
C GLU A 120 4.52 4.36 1.30
N ILE A 121 5.56 4.99 1.84
CA ILE A 121 6.77 4.30 2.28
C ILE A 121 6.90 4.43 3.80
N PHE A 122 7.03 3.28 4.44
CA PHE A 122 7.21 3.16 5.89
C PHE A 122 8.49 2.40 6.23
N LYS A 123 8.89 2.49 7.49
CA LYS A 123 9.89 1.63 8.11
C LYS A 123 9.34 0.90 9.32
N THR A 124 9.82 -0.31 9.51
CA THR A 124 9.62 -1.10 10.74
C THR A 124 10.88 -1.91 11.05
N THR A 125 10.84 -2.69 12.12
CA THR A 125 11.88 -3.68 12.44
C THR A 125 11.29 -5.08 12.40
N VAL A 126 12.12 -6.07 12.14
CA VAL A 126 11.71 -7.48 12.20
C VAL A 126 11.15 -7.78 13.59
N GLY A 127 9.93 -8.31 13.65
CA GLY A 127 9.23 -8.60 14.93
C GLY A 127 8.72 -7.36 15.67
N GLY A 128 8.82 -6.16 15.08
CA GLY A 128 8.26 -4.92 15.64
C GLY A 128 6.75 -4.82 15.47
N ASP A 129 6.17 -3.80 16.11
CA ASP A 129 4.73 -3.51 16.12
C ASP A 129 4.39 -2.11 15.59
N THR A 130 5.38 -1.38 15.10
CA THR A 130 5.25 0.02 14.72
C THR A 130 5.71 0.25 13.29
N LEU A 131 4.87 0.91 12.49
CA LEU A 131 5.20 1.44 11.16
C LEU A 131 5.45 2.94 11.24
N THR A 132 6.68 3.36 10.99
CA THR A 132 7.04 4.78 10.95
C THR A 132 6.97 5.25 9.50
N HIS A 133 6.08 6.21 9.22
CA HIS A 133 5.95 6.80 7.89
C HIS A 133 7.22 7.59 7.53
N ILE A 134 7.71 7.38 6.31
CA ILE A 134 8.87 8.06 5.73
C ILE A 134 8.39 9.14 4.76
N THR A 135 7.62 8.73 3.75
CA THR A 135 7.16 9.65 2.70
C THR A 135 5.96 9.08 1.95
N THR A 136 5.19 9.98 1.35
CA THR A 136 4.17 9.70 0.35
C THR A 136 4.71 10.11 -1.01
N VAL A 137 4.64 9.23 -1.99
CA VAL A 137 5.06 9.49 -3.38
C VAL A 137 3.83 9.73 -4.22
N GLU A 138 3.74 10.93 -4.76
CA GLU A 138 2.72 11.37 -5.71
C GLU A 138 3.40 11.65 -7.04
N ASP A 139 2.94 11.01 -8.11
CA ASP A 139 3.48 11.24 -9.44
C ASP A 139 2.38 10.99 -10.48
N PRO A 140 2.31 11.78 -11.56
CA PRO A 140 1.34 11.59 -12.63
C PRO A 140 1.35 10.20 -13.29
N VAL A 141 2.45 9.44 -13.20
CA VAL A 141 2.50 8.07 -13.72
C VAL A 141 1.84 7.05 -12.81
N ILE A 142 1.55 7.40 -11.55
CA ILE A 142 0.83 6.55 -10.59
C ILE A 142 -0.68 6.70 -10.84
N HIS A 143 -1.20 6.01 -11.85
CA HIS A 143 -2.61 6.14 -12.25
C HIS A 143 -3.51 5.16 -11.52
N THR A 144 -3.22 3.87 -11.66
CA THR A 144 -4.02 2.75 -11.15
C THR A 144 -3.05 1.69 -10.62
N PRO A 145 -2.19 2.05 -9.65
CA PRO A 145 -1.17 1.13 -9.17
C PRO A 145 -1.82 -0.11 -8.58
N ASN A 146 -1.29 -1.28 -8.88
CA ASN A 146 -1.78 -2.56 -8.39
C ASN A 146 -0.75 -3.19 -7.46
N ASP A 147 0.39 -3.58 -8.02
CA ASP A 147 1.45 -4.25 -7.29
C ASP A 147 2.73 -3.43 -7.27
N ILE A 148 3.60 -3.69 -6.31
CA ILE A 148 4.81 -2.90 -6.06
C ILE A 148 5.95 -3.79 -5.61
N VAL A 149 7.16 -3.47 -6.07
CA VAL A 149 8.40 -4.10 -5.61
C VAL A 149 9.38 -3.00 -5.20
N GLY A 150 9.77 -3.01 -3.93
CA GLY A 150 10.66 -2.01 -3.35
C GLY A 150 12.14 -2.33 -3.50
N SER A 151 12.97 -1.29 -3.39
CA SER A 151 14.42 -1.43 -3.34
C SER A 151 14.92 -1.51 -1.89
N PRO A 152 15.97 -2.33 -1.61
CA PRO A 152 16.54 -2.46 -0.26
C PRO A 152 17.24 -1.19 0.26
N ASP A 153 17.51 -0.22 -0.60
CA ASP A 153 18.08 1.07 -0.20
C ASP A 153 17.04 2.11 0.23
N GLY A 154 15.75 1.79 0.02
CA GLY A 154 14.64 2.69 0.34
C GLY A 154 14.43 3.84 -0.66
N ASN A 155 15.19 3.89 -1.77
CA ASN A 155 15.25 5.05 -2.66
C ASN A 155 14.54 4.83 -4.00
N SER A 156 14.08 3.62 -4.28
CA SER A 156 13.40 3.32 -5.54
C SER A 156 12.42 2.17 -5.38
N PHE A 157 11.49 2.08 -6.30
CA PHE A 157 10.55 0.98 -6.41
C PHE A 157 10.04 0.83 -7.84
N TYR A 158 9.54 -0.36 -8.16
CA TYR A 158 8.79 -0.66 -9.37
C TYR A 158 7.34 -0.89 -9.02
N PHE A 159 6.44 -0.49 -9.89
CA PHE A 159 5.01 -0.77 -9.72
C PHE A 159 4.34 -0.99 -11.06
N THR A 160 3.18 -1.63 -11.04
CA THR A 160 2.33 -1.83 -12.22
C THR A 160 1.08 -0.97 -12.12
N ASN A 161 0.62 -0.41 -13.25
CA ASN A 161 -0.73 0.14 -13.37
C ASN A 161 -1.63 -0.89 -14.05
N ASP A 162 -2.79 -1.18 -13.46
CA ASP A 162 -3.76 -2.12 -14.04
C ASP A 162 -4.38 -1.60 -15.34
N HIS A 163 -4.64 -0.30 -15.37
CA HIS A 163 -5.34 0.37 -16.48
C HIS A 163 -4.59 1.62 -16.92
N GLY A 164 -4.80 2.01 -18.18
CA GLY A 164 -4.26 3.26 -18.73
C GLY A 164 -5.03 4.50 -18.27
N GLU A 165 -6.29 4.32 -17.86
CA GLU A 165 -7.20 5.39 -17.43
C GLU A 165 -7.80 5.06 -16.08
N LYS A 166 -7.98 6.08 -15.22
CA LYS A 166 -8.55 5.92 -13.87
C LYS A 166 -10.04 5.59 -13.87
N VAL A 167 -10.77 6.01 -14.90
CA VAL A 167 -12.21 5.81 -15.07
C VAL A 167 -12.54 5.62 -16.55
N GLY A 168 -13.59 4.88 -16.86
CA GLY A 168 -14.11 4.73 -18.23
C GLY A 168 -14.39 3.29 -18.64
N LEU A 169 -15.28 3.16 -19.64
CA LEU A 169 -15.79 1.87 -20.14
C LEU A 169 -14.82 1.15 -21.10
N VAL A 170 -13.70 1.75 -21.47
CA VAL A 170 -12.88 1.29 -22.60
C VAL A 170 -12.15 -0.03 -22.34
N CYS A 171 -12.04 -0.48 -21.10
CA CYS A 171 -11.26 -1.67 -20.79
C CYS A 171 -12.04 -2.95 -20.45
N ARG A 172 -13.36 -2.92 -20.26
CA ARG A 172 -14.12 -4.15 -19.94
C ARG A 172 -14.28 -5.11 -21.12
N TYR A 173 -14.06 -4.67 -22.37
CA TYR A 173 -14.26 -5.47 -23.57
C TYR A 173 -13.13 -5.45 -24.60
N CYS A 174 -12.06 -4.72 -24.36
CA CYS A 174 -10.89 -4.77 -25.22
C CYS A 174 -9.97 -5.93 -24.81
N LEU A 175 -10.27 -7.13 -25.29
CA LEU A 175 -9.38 -8.31 -25.24
C LEU A 175 -8.03 -8.12 -25.96
N ALA A 176 -7.68 -6.90 -26.37
CA ALA A 176 -6.54 -6.66 -27.25
C ALA A 176 -5.43 -5.76 -26.66
N SER A 177 -5.46 -5.32 -25.40
CA SER A 177 -4.30 -4.66 -24.78
C SER A 177 -4.52 -4.47 -23.27
N ILE A 178 -4.39 -5.51 -22.49
CA ILE A 178 -3.96 -5.33 -21.10
C ILE A 178 -2.45 -5.06 -21.19
N THR A 179 -2.06 -3.88 -21.57
CA THR A 179 -0.69 -3.43 -21.40
C THR A 179 -0.53 -3.00 -19.94
N GLN A 180 -0.33 -3.97 -19.05
CA GLN A 180 0.31 -3.67 -17.77
C GLN A 180 1.64 -2.99 -18.11
N LYS A 181 1.73 -1.70 -17.82
CA LYS A 181 3.00 -0.99 -17.93
C LYS A 181 3.66 -1.03 -16.57
N ALA A 182 4.81 -1.68 -16.50
CA ALA A 182 5.69 -1.55 -15.33
C ALA A 182 6.40 -0.20 -15.41
N TYR A 183 6.39 0.54 -14.33
CA TYR A 183 7.09 1.81 -14.19
C TYR A 183 8.13 1.68 -13.09
N MET A 184 9.29 2.29 -13.32
CA MET A 184 10.30 2.50 -12.29
C MET A 184 10.26 3.96 -11.87
N ILE A 185 10.07 4.20 -10.58
CA ILE A 185 10.31 5.52 -9.98
C ILE A 185 11.56 5.42 -9.12
N GLY A 186 12.60 6.09 -9.54
CA GLY A 186 13.75 6.37 -8.68
C GLY A 186 13.43 7.62 -7.86
N LEU A 187 13.32 7.45 -6.55
CA LEU A 187 13.17 8.56 -5.61
C LEU A 187 14.58 9.08 -5.27
N ILE A 188 14.84 10.33 -5.63
CA ILE A 188 15.92 11.09 -5.00
C ILE A 188 15.34 11.60 -3.67
N LEU A 189 15.27 10.72 -2.68
CA LEU A 189 14.98 11.17 -1.32
C LEU A 189 16.17 12.05 -0.88
N PRO A 190 15.91 13.24 -0.28
CA PRO A 190 16.98 14.01 0.33
C PRO A 190 17.67 13.09 1.36
N PRO A 191 19.00 13.14 1.48
CA PRO A 191 19.71 12.29 2.42
C PRO A 191 19.09 12.48 3.80
N LEU A 192 18.70 11.37 4.44
CA LEU A 192 18.23 11.38 5.82
C LEU A 192 19.35 12.03 6.64
N ASN A 193 19.17 13.31 6.97
CA ASN A 193 20.10 14.02 7.83
C ASN A 193 20.25 13.18 9.08
N ARG A 194 21.47 12.71 9.34
CA ARG A 194 21.85 12.13 10.62
C ARG A 194 21.41 13.13 11.68
N LEU A 195 20.36 12.82 12.41
CA LEU A 195 20.08 13.51 13.65
C LEU A 195 21.27 13.20 14.56
N SER A 196 22.17 14.15 14.65
CA SER A 196 23.18 14.18 15.71
C SER A 196 22.44 14.26 17.03
N PHE A 197 22.71 13.28 17.91
CA PHE A 197 22.32 13.30 19.32
C PHE A 197 23.12 14.38 20.05
#